data_4ded212e7a0a7c08f88ee036c2341012
#
_entry.id   4ded212e7a0a7c08f88ee036c2341012
#
_cell.length_a   1.000
_cell.length_b   1.000
_cell.length_c   1.000
_cell.angle_alpha   90.00
_cell.angle_beta   90.00
_cell.angle_gamma   90.00
#
_symmetry.space_group_name_H-M   'P 1'
#
loop_
_entity.id
_entity.type
_entity.pdbx_description
1 polymer ?
#
loop_
_entity_poly.entity_id
_entity_poly.type
_entity_poly.pdbx_seq_one_letter_code
_entity_poly.pdbx_strand_id
1 'polypeptide(L)'
;MRNNSPIRQQGVALVMSLIILISLTMLGLTSIQRTTTDLSMAGNQREVGLMFNAAEVGLVSAEDFITASTSNADFDDNANGLYEIPQSDPAYTGPNYFDKSLWTNQSQSANTNLGAAEQPRYMIEYVGDRKQNPLADSNIGVYGGQNTGDIVSI
;
A
#
# COMPACT_ATOMS: atom_id res chain seq x y z
N MET A 1 -76.03 25.06 38.06
CA MET A 1 -75.12 23.95 37.72
C MET A 1 -74.53 24.19 36.35
N ARG A 2 -73.23 24.46 36.27
CA ARG A 2 -72.55 24.85 35.02
C ARG A 2 -71.89 23.59 34.46
N ASN A 3 -72.47 23.03 33.42
CA ASN A 3 -71.89 21.89 32.69
C ASN A 3 -70.65 22.36 31.91
N ASN A 4 -69.51 22.08 32.43
CA ASN A 4 -68.27 22.19 31.66
C ASN A 4 -68.15 20.95 30.76
N SER A 5 -68.48 21.10 29.50
CA SER A 5 -68.19 20.08 28.48
C SER A 5 -66.69 19.94 28.33
N PRO A 6 -66.07 18.75 28.43
CA PRO A 6 -64.63 18.57 28.17
C PRO A 6 -64.39 18.82 26.70
N ILE A 7 -63.76 19.95 26.38
CA ILE A 7 -63.41 20.36 25.03
C ILE A 7 -62.32 19.41 24.55
N ARG A 8 -62.64 18.63 23.52
CA ARG A 8 -61.82 17.97 22.48
C ARG A 8 -60.29 18.09 22.63
N GLN A 9 -59.72 17.46 23.63
CA GLN A 9 -58.26 17.33 23.75
C GLN A 9 -57.68 16.11 22.95
N GLN A 10 -58.54 15.25 22.44
CA GLN A 10 -58.15 14.02 21.75
C GLN A 10 -57.42 14.27 20.41
N GLY A 11 -57.72 15.35 19.69
CA GLY A 11 -57.05 15.68 18.44
C GLY A 11 -55.61 16.18 18.59
N VAL A 12 -55.34 16.93 19.68
CA VAL A 12 -54.03 17.49 19.96
C VAL A 12 -53.06 16.39 20.39
N ALA A 13 -53.52 15.42 21.16
CA ALA A 13 -52.68 14.28 21.57
C ALA A 13 -52.21 13.42 20.37
N LEU A 14 -53.09 13.23 19.39
CA LEU A 14 -52.75 12.47 18.19
C LEU A 14 -51.71 13.21 17.31
N VAL A 15 -51.84 14.53 17.17
CA VAL A 15 -50.82 15.33 16.43
C VAL A 15 -49.50 15.34 17.17
N MET A 16 -49.47 15.49 18.49
CA MET A 16 -48.24 15.44 19.26
C MET A 16 -47.56 14.10 19.20
N SER A 17 -48.31 12.99 19.27
CA SER A 17 -47.74 11.65 19.13
C SER A 17 -47.15 11.43 17.74
N LEU A 18 -47.77 11.97 16.68
CA LEU A 18 -47.25 11.88 15.31
C LEU A 18 -45.94 12.65 15.16
N ILE A 19 -45.83 13.87 15.73
CA ILE A 19 -44.60 14.68 15.68
C ILE A 19 -43.48 13.97 16.39
N ILE A 20 -43.73 13.40 17.60
CA ILE A 20 -42.74 12.65 18.35
C ILE A 20 -42.27 11.41 17.55
N LEU A 21 -43.20 10.69 16.94
CA LEU A 21 -42.87 9.51 16.14
C LEU A 21 -41.98 9.85 14.93
N ILE A 22 -42.31 10.93 14.22
CA ILE A 22 -41.47 11.41 13.09
C ILE A 22 -40.08 11.83 13.58
N SER A 23 -40.00 12.55 14.69
CA SER A 23 -38.73 12.99 15.27
C SER A 23 -37.84 11.80 15.67
N LEU A 24 -38.40 10.79 16.32
CA LEU A 24 -37.68 9.57 16.70
C LEU A 24 -37.22 8.77 15.48
N THR A 25 -38.06 8.71 14.44
CA THR A 25 -37.72 8.02 13.20
C THR A 25 -36.53 8.71 12.50
N MET A 26 -36.52 10.03 12.41
CA MET A 26 -35.42 10.79 11.83
C MET A 26 -34.12 10.60 12.61
N LEU A 27 -34.16 10.61 13.94
CA LEU A 27 -32.99 10.36 14.78
C LEU A 27 -32.47 8.94 14.58
N GLY A 28 -33.35 7.95 14.49
CA GLY A 28 -32.98 6.55 14.22
C GLY A 28 -32.27 6.37 12.88
N LEU A 29 -32.82 6.94 11.81
CA LEU A 29 -32.22 6.86 10.47
C LEU A 29 -30.83 7.53 10.42
N THR A 30 -30.66 8.69 11.06
CA THR A 30 -29.37 9.38 11.11
C THR A 30 -28.31 8.55 11.83
N SER A 31 -28.69 7.86 12.90
CA SER A 31 -27.78 6.98 13.64
C SER A 31 -27.28 5.80 12.80
N ILE A 32 -28.18 5.17 12.04
CA ILE A 32 -27.83 4.05 11.16
C ILE A 32 -26.86 4.52 10.06
N GLN A 33 -27.10 5.67 9.45
CA GLN A 33 -26.23 6.22 8.41
C GLN A 33 -24.79 6.47 8.93
N ARG A 34 -24.66 7.00 10.13
CA ARG A 34 -23.34 7.20 10.76
C ARG A 34 -22.63 5.89 11.00
N THR A 35 -23.32 4.90 11.55
CA THR A 35 -22.73 3.59 11.82
C THR A 35 -22.24 2.89 10.53
N THR A 36 -23.00 2.97 9.43
CA THR A 36 -22.56 2.38 8.16
C THR A 36 -21.35 3.10 7.57
N THR A 37 -21.28 4.41 7.69
CA THR A 37 -20.11 5.19 7.27
C THR A 37 -18.88 4.84 8.10
N ASP A 38 -19.02 4.77 9.42
CA ASP A 38 -17.93 4.41 10.34
C ASP A 38 -17.40 3.00 10.07
N LEU A 39 -18.30 2.03 9.82
CA LEU A 39 -17.90 0.67 9.45
C LEU A 39 -17.17 0.60 8.11
N SER A 40 -17.62 1.38 7.12
CA SER A 40 -16.93 1.45 5.82
C SER A 40 -15.54 2.08 5.96
N MET A 41 -15.42 3.13 6.78
CA MET A 41 -14.14 3.77 7.05
C MET A 41 -13.19 2.84 7.79
N ALA A 42 -13.68 2.14 8.80
CA ALA A 42 -12.88 1.14 9.53
C ALA A 42 -12.44 -0.02 8.62
N GLY A 43 -13.31 -0.48 7.72
CA GLY A 43 -12.98 -1.47 6.70
C GLY A 43 -11.86 -1.01 5.79
N ASN A 44 -11.96 0.19 5.24
CA ASN A 44 -10.93 0.77 4.37
C ASN A 44 -9.59 0.96 5.10
N GLN A 45 -9.61 1.41 6.36
CA GLN A 45 -8.38 1.54 7.17
C GLN A 45 -7.70 0.20 7.40
N ARG A 46 -8.48 -0.85 7.67
CA ARG A 46 -7.94 -2.20 7.81
C ARG A 46 -7.31 -2.69 6.50
N GLU A 47 -7.98 -2.45 5.37
CA GLU A 47 -7.48 -2.84 4.06
C GLU A 47 -6.16 -2.13 3.72
N VAL A 48 -6.09 -0.83 3.94
CA VAL A 48 -4.84 -0.06 3.78
C VAL A 48 -3.73 -0.60 4.69
N GLY A 49 -4.03 -0.92 5.95
CA GLY A 49 -3.07 -1.54 6.86
C GLY A 49 -2.56 -2.90 6.37
N LEU A 50 -3.44 -3.74 5.83
CA LEU A 50 -3.05 -5.02 5.23
C LEU A 50 -2.17 -4.83 4.00
N MET A 51 -2.48 -3.88 3.12
CA MET A 51 -1.67 -3.57 1.94
C MET A 51 -0.29 -3.07 2.34
N PHE A 52 -0.19 -2.21 3.36
CA PHE A 52 1.09 -1.74 3.86
C PHE A 52 1.95 -2.87 4.42
N ASN A 53 1.38 -3.72 5.27
CA ASN A 53 2.07 -4.90 5.79
C ASN A 53 2.50 -5.86 4.67
N ALA A 54 1.66 -6.03 3.64
CA ALA A 54 2.01 -6.85 2.48
C ALA A 54 3.21 -6.27 1.71
N ALA A 55 3.25 -4.95 1.54
CA ALA A 55 4.38 -4.27 0.91
C ALA A 55 5.68 -4.42 1.72
N GLU A 56 5.60 -4.27 3.05
CA GLU A 56 6.77 -4.49 3.93
C GLU A 56 7.29 -5.93 3.85
N VAL A 57 6.41 -6.92 3.85
CA VAL A 57 6.81 -8.33 3.70
C VAL A 57 7.45 -8.59 2.34
N GLY A 58 6.92 -7.96 1.27
CA GLY A 58 7.54 -8.01 -0.05
C GLY A 58 8.95 -7.44 -0.03
N LEU A 59 9.13 -6.29 0.62
CA LEU A 59 10.44 -5.63 0.73
C LEU A 59 11.45 -6.48 1.52
N VAL A 60 11.06 -7.01 2.67
CA VAL A 60 11.92 -7.89 3.48
C VAL A 60 12.32 -9.14 2.68
N SER A 61 11.38 -9.72 1.94
CA SER A 61 11.68 -10.89 1.08
C SER A 61 12.67 -10.55 -0.03
N ALA A 62 12.59 -9.33 -0.57
CA ALA A 62 13.56 -8.84 -1.56
C ALA A 62 14.94 -8.62 -0.93
N GLU A 63 15.02 -8.06 0.27
CA GLU A 63 16.29 -7.90 1.02
C GLU A 63 16.94 -9.25 1.33
N ASP A 64 16.16 -10.23 1.78
CA ASP A 64 16.62 -11.59 2.04
C ASP A 64 17.20 -12.23 0.76
N PHE A 65 16.53 -12.02 -0.37
CA PHE A 65 17.01 -12.50 -1.66
C PHE A 65 18.35 -11.85 -2.04
N ILE A 66 18.46 -10.52 -1.95
CA ILE A 66 19.69 -9.79 -2.26
C ILE A 66 20.84 -10.24 -1.34
N THR A 67 20.55 -10.43 -0.06
CA THR A 67 21.57 -10.87 0.92
C THR A 67 22.05 -12.30 0.65
N ALA A 68 21.17 -13.16 0.15
CA ALA A 68 21.51 -14.53 -0.23
C ALA A 68 22.18 -14.66 -1.61
N SER A 69 21.94 -13.69 -2.51
CA SER A 69 22.52 -13.66 -3.84
C SER A 69 24.02 -13.33 -3.76
N THR A 70 24.84 -14.16 -4.38
CA THR A 70 26.29 -14.00 -4.42
C THR A 70 26.80 -13.51 -5.76
N SER A 71 25.92 -13.34 -6.74
CA SER A 71 26.27 -12.99 -8.12
C SER A 71 25.18 -12.15 -8.77
N ASN A 72 25.60 -11.24 -9.65
CA ASN A 72 24.68 -10.44 -10.46
C ASN A 72 24.12 -11.21 -11.69
N ALA A 73 24.60 -12.44 -11.94
CA ALA A 73 24.19 -13.25 -13.07
C ALA A 73 22.68 -13.61 -13.05
N ASP A 74 22.04 -13.57 -11.88
CA ASP A 74 20.61 -13.83 -11.74
C ASP A 74 19.73 -12.76 -12.40
N PHE A 75 20.31 -11.58 -12.68
CA PHE A 75 19.61 -10.44 -13.28
C PHE A 75 19.73 -10.36 -14.81
N ASP A 76 20.63 -11.12 -15.41
CA ASP A 76 20.98 -11.05 -16.85
C ASP A 76 19.79 -11.39 -17.76
N ASP A 77 18.89 -12.27 -17.31
CA ASP A 77 17.77 -12.77 -18.13
C ASP A 77 16.56 -11.82 -18.13
N ASN A 78 16.54 -10.79 -17.32
CA ASN A 78 15.39 -9.87 -17.16
C ASN A 78 14.06 -10.60 -16.96
N ALA A 79 14.05 -11.61 -16.12
CA ALA A 79 12.92 -12.50 -15.91
C ALA A 79 12.67 -12.74 -14.41
N ASN A 80 11.49 -13.28 -14.12
CA ASN A 80 11.13 -13.71 -12.76
C ASN A 80 11.28 -12.62 -11.68
N GLY A 81 11.02 -11.36 -12.03
CA GLY A 81 11.11 -10.25 -11.09
C GLY A 81 12.52 -9.73 -10.84
N LEU A 82 13.50 -10.22 -11.58
CA LEU A 82 14.89 -9.76 -11.53
C LEU A 82 15.23 -9.10 -12.86
N TYR A 83 15.64 -7.84 -12.80
CA TYR A 83 15.89 -7.02 -13.98
C TYR A 83 17.25 -6.35 -13.86
N GLU A 84 17.94 -6.20 -14.97
CA GLU A 84 19.16 -5.41 -15.07
C GLU A 84 18.91 -4.16 -15.92
N ILE A 85 19.38 -3.01 -15.46
CA ILE A 85 19.45 -1.81 -16.30
C ILE A 85 20.70 -1.91 -17.15
N PRO A 86 20.60 -2.13 -18.46
CA PRO A 86 21.77 -2.18 -19.32
C PRO A 86 22.47 -0.82 -19.33
N GLN A 87 23.69 -0.79 -18.83
CA GLN A 87 24.51 0.44 -18.75
C GLN A 87 24.78 1.03 -20.14
N SER A 88 24.63 0.24 -21.20
CA SER A 88 24.91 0.61 -22.59
C SER A 88 23.70 1.13 -23.35
N ASP A 89 22.49 0.99 -22.84
CA ASP A 89 21.26 1.39 -23.53
C ASP A 89 20.57 2.55 -22.80
N PRO A 90 20.80 3.80 -23.23
CA PRO A 90 20.14 4.96 -22.63
C PRO A 90 18.63 5.03 -22.91
N ALA A 91 18.10 4.19 -23.80
CA ALA A 91 16.68 4.12 -24.13
C ALA A 91 15.93 3.07 -23.29
N TYR A 92 16.64 2.29 -22.47
CA TYR A 92 16.00 1.32 -21.58
C TYR A 92 15.11 2.03 -20.55
N THR A 93 13.83 1.70 -20.54
CA THR A 93 12.82 2.32 -19.68
C THR A 93 12.42 1.44 -18.49
N GLY A 94 13.03 0.28 -18.34
CA GLY A 94 12.65 -0.70 -17.32
C GLY A 94 11.30 -1.38 -17.58
N PRO A 95 10.90 -2.29 -16.71
CA PRO A 95 9.59 -2.92 -16.78
C PRO A 95 8.47 -1.91 -16.46
N ASN A 96 7.33 -2.06 -17.11
CA ASN A 96 6.17 -1.22 -16.82
C ASN A 96 5.48 -1.64 -15.53
N TYR A 97 5.86 -1.06 -14.39
CA TYR A 97 5.33 -1.39 -13.07
C TYR A 97 3.82 -1.13 -12.91
N PHE A 98 3.18 -0.43 -13.83
CA PHE A 98 1.73 -0.21 -13.84
C PHE A 98 0.97 -1.32 -14.58
N ASP A 99 1.67 -2.24 -15.24
CA ASP A 99 1.04 -3.37 -15.91
C ASP A 99 0.80 -4.52 -14.93
N LYS A 100 -0.49 -4.81 -14.67
CA LYS A 100 -0.89 -5.90 -13.79
C LYS A 100 -0.38 -7.27 -14.27
N SER A 101 -0.25 -7.47 -15.56
CA SER A 101 0.22 -8.73 -16.14
C SER A 101 1.68 -9.01 -15.78
N LEU A 102 2.49 -7.97 -15.68
CA LEU A 102 3.88 -8.03 -15.24
C LEU A 102 3.97 -8.57 -13.80
N TRP A 103 3.17 -8.00 -12.92
CA TRP A 103 3.14 -8.45 -11.52
C TRP A 103 2.67 -9.89 -11.38
N THR A 104 1.73 -10.34 -12.19
CA THR A 104 1.22 -11.71 -12.11
C THR A 104 2.20 -12.75 -12.66
N ASN A 105 2.88 -12.43 -13.75
CA ASN A 105 3.66 -13.41 -14.52
C ASN A 105 5.17 -13.30 -14.35
N GLN A 106 5.68 -12.10 -14.00
CA GLN A 106 7.10 -11.78 -14.05
C GLN A 106 7.65 -11.19 -12.74
N SER A 107 6.92 -11.29 -11.65
CA SER A 107 7.40 -10.88 -10.32
C SER A 107 7.67 -12.09 -9.45
N GLN A 108 8.50 -11.92 -8.44
CA GLN A 108 8.69 -12.93 -7.41
C GLN A 108 7.60 -12.81 -6.32
N SER A 109 7.21 -13.95 -5.78
CA SER A 109 6.25 -14.04 -4.68
C SER A 109 7.00 -14.10 -3.35
N ALA A 110 6.66 -13.26 -2.41
CA ALA A 110 7.11 -13.41 -1.04
C ALA A 110 6.50 -14.69 -0.44
N ASN A 111 7.34 -15.56 0.10
CA ASN A 111 6.90 -16.87 0.63
C ASN A 111 6.33 -16.73 2.05
N THR A 112 5.32 -15.85 2.22
CA THR A 112 4.72 -15.57 3.54
C THR A 112 3.20 -15.49 3.40
N ASN A 113 2.50 -16.32 4.14
CA ASN A 113 1.04 -16.33 4.13
C ASN A 113 0.50 -15.26 5.11
N LEU A 114 0.07 -14.12 4.57
CA LEU A 114 -0.55 -13.03 5.34
C LEU A 114 -2.07 -13.16 5.48
N GLY A 115 -2.66 -14.27 5.02
CA GLY A 115 -4.11 -14.42 4.97
C GLY A 115 -4.78 -13.47 3.96
N ALA A 116 -4.02 -12.88 3.06
CA ALA A 116 -4.51 -12.09 1.93
C ALA A 116 -4.92 -13.02 0.78
N ALA A 117 -5.80 -12.53 -0.10
CA ALA A 117 -6.26 -13.28 -1.26
C ALA A 117 -5.12 -13.61 -2.25
N GLU A 118 -4.12 -12.74 -2.33
CA GLU A 118 -2.91 -12.93 -3.12
C GLU A 118 -1.67 -12.73 -2.25
N GLN A 119 -0.60 -13.46 -2.57
CA GLN A 119 0.70 -13.31 -1.90
C GLN A 119 1.34 -11.98 -2.30
N PRO A 120 2.06 -11.31 -1.37
CA PRO A 120 2.88 -10.16 -1.73
C PRO A 120 3.90 -10.52 -2.81
N ARG A 121 4.14 -9.59 -3.70
CA ARG A 121 5.08 -9.79 -4.82
C ARG A 121 6.08 -8.66 -4.86
N TYR A 122 7.29 -8.97 -5.31
CA TYR A 122 8.37 -7.99 -5.43
C TYR A 122 9.12 -8.16 -6.74
N MET A 123 9.77 -7.11 -7.15
CA MET A 123 10.73 -7.06 -8.26
C MET A 123 11.97 -6.34 -7.79
N ILE A 124 13.11 -6.78 -8.28
CA ILE A 124 14.42 -6.21 -7.97
C ILE A 124 15.05 -5.76 -9.27
N GLU A 125 15.57 -4.56 -9.30
CA GLU A 125 16.25 -3.99 -10.44
C GLU A 125 17.70 -3.69 -10.08
N TYR A 126 18.64 -4.33 -10.76
CA TYR A 126 20.06 -4.08 -10.60
C TYR A 126 20.46 -2.86 -11.43
N VAL A 127 20.85 -1.79 -10.75
CA VAL A 127 21.17 -0.50 -11.38
C VAL A 127 22.65 -0.40 -11.81
N GLY A 128 23.41 -1.43 -11.53
CA GLY A 128 24.85 -1.43 -11.77
C GLY A 128 25.68 -0.99 -10.57
N ASP A 129 26.96 -1.23 -10.67
CA ASP A 129 27.92 -0.93 -9.61
C ASP A 129 28.13 0.58 -9.48
N ARG A 130 27.87 1.09 -8.29
CA ARG A 130 28.16 2.49 -7.97
C ARG A 130 29.35 2.57 -7.03
N LYS A 131 30.32 3.41 -7.35
CA LYS A 131 31.41 3.72 -6.44
C LYS A 131 30.85 4.39 -5.17
N GLN A 132 31.13 3.83 -4.03
CA GLN A 132 30.69 4.36 -2.73
C GLN A 132 31.23 5.78 -2.45
N ASN A 133 32.32 6.16 -3.09
CA ASN A 133 32.93 7.46 -2.88
C ASN A 133 32.89 8.28 -4.19
N PRO A 134 31.92 9.19 -4.36
CA PRO A 134 31.86 10.05 -5.54
C PRO A 134 33.08 10.97 -5.68
N LEU A 135 33.86 11.16 -4.61
CA LEU A 135 35.10 11.92 -4.64
C LEU A 135 36.31 11.11 -5.15
N ALA A 136 36.20 9.78 -5.19
CA ALA A 136 37.26 8.92 -5.73
C ALA A 136 37.40 9.02 -7.25
N ASP A 137 36.35 9.50 -7.94
CA ASP A 137 36.34 9.71 -9.39
C ASP A 137 36.73 11.16 -9.78
N SER A 138 36.72 12.08 -8.82
CA SER A 138 37.30 13.40 -9.00
C SER A 138 38.81 13.23 -8.91
N ASN A 139 39.51 13.50 -10.02
CA ASN A 139 40.97 13.46 -10.15
C ASN A 139 41.65 14.58 -9.34
N ILE A 140 41.19 14.81 -8.13
CA ILE A 140 41.83 15.66 -7.13
C ILE A 140 42.92 14.81 -6.53
N GLY A 141 44.12 15.01 -7.03
CA GLY A 141 45.30 14.24 -6.73
C GLY A 141 45.43 13.85 -5.26
N VAL A 142 45.04 12.64 -4.97
CA VAL A 142 45.35 12.02 -3.70
C VAL A 142 46.76 11.48 -3.80
N TYR A 143 47.63 12.12 -3.11
CA TYR A 143 48.97 11.61 -2.85
C TYR A 143 48.84 10.23 -2.19
N GLY A 144 49.14 9.18 -2.95
CA GLY A 144 49.61 7.89 -2.44
C GLY A 144 48.58 6.97 -1.78
N GLY A 145 47.33 6.89 -2.19
CA GLY A 145 46.40 5.87 -1.75
C GLY A 145 46.06 4.87 -2.84
N GLN A 146 46.26 3.60 -2.62
CA GLN A 146 45.81 2.54 -3.51
C GLN A 146 44.27 2.57 -3.58
N ASN A 147 43.78 2.59 -4.79
CA ASN A 147 42.35 2.54 -5.11
C ASN A 147 41.85 1.10 -4.86
N THR A 148 41.54 0.74 -3.65
CA THR A 148 40.67 -0.42 -3.36
C THR A 148 39.25 0.08 -3.32
N GLY A 149 38.67 0.24 -4.53
CA GLY A 149 37.25 0.52 -4.67
C GLY A 149 36.47 -0.77 -4.45
N ASP A 150 36.12 -1.05 -3.21
CA ASP A 150 35.10 -2.06 -2.93
C ASP A 150 33.74 -1.49 -3.32
N ILE A 151 33.17 -2.12 -4.31
CA ILE A 151 31.87 -1.82 -4.87
C ILE A 151 30.87 -2.65 -4.10
N VAL A 152 30.04 -1.98 -3.30
CA VAL A 152 28.86 -2.61 -2.71
C VAL A 152 27.64 -1.92 -3.28
N SER A 153 26.89 -2.67 -4.07
CA SER A 153 25.58 -2.29 -4.54
C SER A 153 24.51 -2.77 -3.56
N ILE A 154 23.67 -1.87 -3.13
CA ILE A 154 22.43 -2.15 -2.41
C ILE A 154 21.27 -1.70 -3.28
#